data_8b95f769c836aecb264e0fd1e303ba21
#
_entry.id   8b95f769c836aecb264e0fd1e303ba21
#
_cell.length_a   1.000
_cell.length_b   1.000
_cell.length_c   1.000
_cell.angle_alpha   90.00
_cell.angle_beta   90.00
_cell.angle_gamma   90.00
#
_symmetry.space_group_name_H-M   'P 1'
#
loop_
_entity.id
_entity.type
_entity.pdbx_description
1 polymer ?
#
loop_
_entity_poly.entity_id
_entity_poly.type
_entity_poly.pdbx_seq_one_letter_code
_entity_poly.pdbx_strand_id
1 'polypeptide(L)'
;MIDATALQVGLHPHVFIDNWLIEQTDNVTRRWHKPVPARDEPVLKADKPWEQTPYFTYSNYNVLKDPTDGLIKCWYEDLGQMDPYQKHPWRNRLLYAVSEDGMTFEKPLLDRVLYRGERTNILAGYMPGEEPSTANPWADVGVHSGAVVIDPDPADPAQRYKMLFSRSLPTLQQLVECAHSADGIEWHAYSAKPTFGSNDSLNDVSTITYDPVTKLYQQYTRHVKMTVAGVPASRIETPMGGRGTFRTYFPHRPDLMNKRRVFRTTSADFLNWTELVPIATPDDTMDNLD
;
A
#
# COMPACT_ATOMS: atom_id res chain seq x y z
N MET A 1 -16.22 -30.88 31.62
CA MET A 1 -15.11 -29.90 31.74
C MET A 1 -14.77 -29.48 30.35
N ILE A 2 -15.00 -28.21 30.02
CA ILE A 2 -14.56 -27.63 28.75
C ILE A 2 -13.03 -27.55 28.86
N ASP A 3 -12.33 -28.19 27.95
CA ASP A 3 -10.90 -28.11 27.88
C ASP A 3 -10.48 -26.64 27.76
N ALA A 4 -9.69 -26.14 28.73
CA ALA A 4 -9.24 -24.77 28.78
C ALA A 4 -8.30 -24.40 27.59
N THR A 5 -7.99 -25.34 26.73
CA THR A 5 -7.14 -25.17 25.54
C THR A 5 -7.93 -24.97 24.25
N ALA A 6 -9.27 -25.03 24.28
CA ALA A 6 -10.08 -24.83 23.09
C ALA A 6 -9.89 -23.40 22.53
N LEU A 7 -9.55 -23.31 21.24
CA LEU A 7 -9.37 -22.05 20.55
C LEU A 7 -10.69 -21.31 20.45
N GLN A 8 -10.70 -20.02 20.83
CA GLN A 8 -11.85 -19.14 20.69
C GLN A 8 -11.88 -18.55 19.27
N VAL A 9 -12.80 -19.02 18.43
CA VAL A 9 -12.88 -18.61 17.01
C VAL A 9 -13.63 -17.31 16.75
N GLY A 10 -14.17 -16.64 17.74
CA GLY A 10 -14.77 -15.32 17.59
C GLY A 10 -15.81 -15.19 16.46
N LEU A 11 -16.03 -13.94 16.00
CA LEU A 11 -17.01 -13.59 14.96
C LEU A 11 -16.39 -13.38 13.56
N HIS A 12 -15.07 -13.47 13.43
CA HIS A 12 -14.39 -13.29 12.15
C HIS A 12 -14.52 -14.52 11.25
N PRO A 13 -14.63 -14.34 9.94
CA PRO A 13 -14.48 -15.45 9.00
C PRO A 13 -13.12 -16.13 9.13
N HIS A 14 -13.10 -17.44 9.14
CA HIS A 14 -11.87 -18.22 9.20
C HIS A 14 -11.70 -19.02 7.90
N VAL A 15 -10.47 -19.03 7.39
CA VAL A 15 -10.11 -19.79 6.21
C VAL A 15 -9.26 -20.99 6.61
N PHE A 16 -9.67 -22.18 6.20
CA PHE A 16 -8.94 -23.44 6.50
C PHE A 16 -7.73 -23.62 5.56
N ILE A 17 -6.76 -22.71 5.65
CA ILE A 17 -5.52 -22.79 4.85
C ILE A 17 -4.53 -23.83 5.37
N ASP A 18 -4.63 -24.18 6.64
CA ASP A 18 -3.83 -25.20 7.32
C ASP A 18 -4.70 -26.02 8.29
N ASN A 19 -4.08 -26.76 9.17
CA ASN A 19 -4.77 -27.59 10.17
C ASN A 19 -4.90 -26.91 11.53
N TRP A 20 -4.48 -25.66 11.68
CA TRP A 20 -4.42 -25.01 13.00
C TRP A 20 -5.79 -24.89 13.69
N LEU A 21 -6.86 -24.69 12.89
CA LEU A 21 -8.24 -24.62 13.38
C LEU A 21 -8.97 -25.98 13.38
N ILE A 22 -8.28 -27.07 13.03
CA ILE A 22 -8.89 -28.37 12.81
C ILE A 22 -8.31 -29.35 13.82
N GLU A 23 -9.12 -29.79 14.77
CA GLU A 23 -8.73 -30.81 15.74
C GLU A 23 -8.72 -32.21 15.10
N GLN A 24 -9.78 -32.53 14.33
CA GLN A 24 -9.93 -33.83 13.69
C GLN A 24 -10.69 -33.70 12.39
N THR A 25 -10.36 -34.55 11.42
CA THR A 25 -11.14 -34.70 10.18
C THR A 25 -11.62 -36.12 10.05
N ASP A 26 -12.89 -36.31 9.68
CA ASP A 26 -13.47 -37.60 9.35
C ASP A 26 -14.20 -37.50 8.02
N ASN A 27 -13.84 -38.39 7.09
CA ASN A 27 -14.43 -38.52 5.76
C ASN A 27 -14.48 -37.21 4.93
N VAL A 28 -13.50 -36.31 5.15
CA VAL A 28 -13.29 -35.06 4.38
C VAL A 28 -11.85 -34.97 3.92
N THR A 29 -11.64 -34.31 2.77
CA THR A 29 -10.31 -34.01 2.25
C THR A 29 -10.23 -32.55 1.85
N ARG A 30 -9.06 -31.92 2.12
CA ARG A 30 -8.80 -30.58 1.64
C ARG A 30 -8.40 -30.61 0.17
N ARG A 31 -9.10 -29.84 -0.65
CA ARG A 31 -8.77 -29.66 -2.06
C ARG A 31 -8.33 -28.24 -2.34
N TRP A 32 -7.14 -28.10 -2.91
CA TRP A 32 -6.65 -26.81 -3.38
C TRP A 32 -7.06 -26.57 -4.82
N HIS A 33 -7.73 -25.46 -5.06
CA HIS A 33 -8.10 -25.02 -6.39
C HIS A 33 -7.06 -24.02 -6.89
N LYS A 34 -6.35 -24.36 -7.95
CA LYS A 34 -5.42 -23.42 -8.58
C LYS A 34 -6.23 -22.30 -9.25
N PRO A 35 -5.85 -21.03 -9.08
CA PRO A 35 -6.45 -19.96 -9.85
C PRO A 35 -6.14 -20.15 -11.33
N VAL A 36 -7.12 -19.88 -12.17
CA VAL A 36 -7.00 -19.89 -13.62
C VAL A 36 -7.21 -18.46 -14.10
N PRO A 37 -6.34 -17.90 -14.96
CA PRO A 37 -6.56 -16.59 -15.55
C PRO A 37 -7.93 -16.56 -16.25
N ALA A 38 -8.70 -15.52 -16.02
CA ALA A 38 -10.01 -15.36 -16.66
C ALA A 38 -9.87 -15.06 -18.16
N ARG A 39 -8.70 -14.54 -18.56
CA ARG A 39 -8.32 -14.25 -19.95
C ARG A 39 -6.80 -14.19 -20.07
N ASP A 40 -6.29 -14.32 -21.29
CA ASP A 40 -4.85 -14.31 -21.56
C ASP A 40 -4.27 -12.88 -21.51
N GLU A 41 -5.06 -11.89 -21.93
CA GLU A 41 -4.62 -10.48 -21.94
C GLU A 41 -4.82 -9.80 -20.58
N PRO A 42 -3.91 -8.91 -20.16
CA PRO A 42 -4.11 -8.09 -18.97
C PRO A 42 -5.40 -7.27 -19.04
N VAL A 43 -6.13 -7.19 -17.92
CA VAL A 43 -7.37 -6.38 -17.83
C VAL A 43 -7.09 -4.87 -17.80
N LEU A 44 -5.90 -4.49 -17.33
CA LEU A 44 -5.42 -3.11 -17.29
C LEU A 44 -3.97 -3.09 -17.76
N LYS A 45 -3.65 -2.26 -18.75
CA LYS A 45 -2.30 -2.15 -19.34
C LYS A 45 -1.98 -0.69 -19.68
N ALA A 46 -0.71 -0.37 -19.87
CA ALA A 46 -0.30 0.92 -20.40
C ALA A 46 -0.79 1.07 -21.85
N ASP A 47 -1.74 1.95 -22.07
CA ASP A 47 -2.33 2.23 -23.39
C ASP A 47 -2.53 3.73 -23.66
N LYS A 48 -2.10 4.57 -22.72
CA LYS A 48 -2.17 6.02 -22.84
C LYS A 48 -0.76 6.62 -23.05
N PRO A 49 -0.64 7.70 -23.84
CA PRO A 49 0.67 8.28 -24.16
C PRO A 49 1.41 8.87 -22.94
N TRP A 50 0.71 9.14 -21.85
CA TRP A 50 1.31 9.62 -20.60
C TRP A 50 1.75 8.49 -19.68
N GLU A 51 1.26 7.28 -19.84
CA GLU A 51 1.68 6.13 -19.04
C GLU A 51 3.07 5.67 -19.46
N GLN A 52 4.00 5.66 -18.53
CA GLN A 52 5.37 5.26 -18.78
C GLN A 52 5.70 3.90 -18.21
N THR A 53 5.43 3.72 -16.92
CA THR A 53 5.71 2.46 -16.21
C THR A 53 4.63 2.24 -15.16
N PRO A 54 3.42 1.83 -15.55
CA PRO A 54 2.40 1.43 -14.59
C PRO A 54 2.93 0.31 -13.70
N TYR A 55 2.84 0.53 -12.39
CA TYR A 55 3.52 -0.31 -11.41
C TYR A 55 2.52 -1.18 -10.65
N PHE A 56 2.12 -2.29 -11.26
CA PHE A 56 1.19 -3.25 -10.69
C PHE A 56 1.91 -4.33 -9.89
N THR A 57 2.72 -3.91 -8.92
CA THR A 57 3.45 -4.84 -8.06
C THR A 57 3.37 -4.37 -6.61
N TYR A 58 3.56 -5.29 -5.67
CA TYR A 58 3.39 -5.06 -4.23
C TYR A 58 2.02 -4.45 -3.90
N SER A 59 2.00 -3.30 -3.23
CA SER A 59 0.82 -2.53 -2.86
C SER A 59 0.67 -1.21 -3.64
N ASN A 60 1.27 -1.14 -4.83
CA ASN A 60 1.27 0.08 -5.63
C ASN A 60 0.01 0.23 -6.49
N TYR A 61 -0.98 -0.61 -6.24
CA TYR A 61 -2.31 -0.52 -6.83
C TYR A 61 -3.36 -0.99 -5.83
N ASN A 62 -4.55 -0.46 -5.97
CA ASN A 62 -5.71 -0.83 -5.15
C ASN A 62 -6.92 -1.04 -6.06
N VAL A 63 -7.53 -2.18 -5.96
CA VAL A 63 -8.76 -2.50 -6.70
C VAL A 63 -9.86 -2.76 -5.69
N LEU A 64 -10.83 -1.86 -5.62
CA LEU A 64 -11.89 -1.91 -4.63
C LEU A 64 -13.25 -1.78 -5.32
N LYS A 65 -14.20 -2.64 -4.93
CA LYS A 65 -15.60 -2.48 -5.33
C LYS A 65 -16.25 -1.49 -4.38
N ASP A 66 -16.78 -0.41 -4.94
CA ASP A 66 -17.52 0.57 -4.18
C ASP A 66 -18.96 0.11 -3.97
N PRO A 67 -19.41 -0.12 -2.73
CA PRO A 67 -20.76 -0.60 -2.47
C PRO A 67 -21.85 0.44 -2.78
N THR A 68 -21.51 1.72 -2.94
CA THR A 68 -22.47 2.80 -3.19
C THR A 68 -22.89 2.88 -4.65
N ASP A 69 -21.94 2.78 -5.57
CA ASP A 69 -22.21 2.85 -7.01
C ASP A 69 -22.03 1.51 -7.74
N GLY A 70 -21.50 0.50 -7.04
CA GLY A 70 -21.26 -0.84 -7.57
C GLY A 70 -20.04 -0.95 -8.47
N LEU A 71 -19.35 0.14 -8.73
CA LEU A 71 -18.19 0.19 -9.63
C LEU A 71 -16.94 -0.40 -8.95
N ILE A 72 -16.09 -0.98 -9.76
CA ILE A 72 -14.77 -1.44 -9.37
C ILE A 72 -13.78 -0.35 -9.74
N LYS A 73 -13.19 0.26 -8.73
CA LYS A 73 -12.27 1.39 -8.84
C LYS A 73 -10.84 0.90 -8.65
N CYS A 74 -9.94 1.38 -9.49
CA CYS A 74 -8.52 1.05 -9.42
C CYS A 74 -7.70 2.33 -9.33
N TRP A 75 -6.94 2.46 -8.24
CA TRP A 75 -5.89 3.45 -8.09
C TRP A 75 -4.57 2.74 -8.29
N TYR A 76 -3.72 3.24 -9.16
CA TYR A 76 -2.44 2.62 -9.46
C TYR A 76 -1.35 3.65 -9.66
N GLU A 77 -0.14 3.23 -9.34
CA GLU A 77 1.05 4.05 -9.45
C GLU A 77 1.66 3.92 -10.83
N ASP A 78 2.15 5.03 -11.37
CA ASP A 78 3.04 5.04 -12.52
C ASP A 78 4.39 5.66 -12.10
N LEU A 79 5.42 4.84 -12.18
CA LEU A 79 6.79 5.24 -11.92
C LEU A 79 7.35 5.96 -13.14
N GLY A 80 7.13 7.16 -13.39
CA GLY A 80 7.75 7.85 -14.55
C GLY A 80 9.21 7.42 -14.78
N GLN A 81 9.73 7.68 -15.95
CA GLN A 81 11.11 7.29 -16.28
C GLN A 81 12.09 7.80 -15.23
N MET A 82 12.85 6.87 -14.65
CA MET A 82 13.95 7.21 -13.77
C MET A 82 14.98 8.03 -14.54
N ASP A 83 15.13 9.30 -14.18
CA ASP A 83 16.35 10.01 -14.60
C ASP A 83 17.54 9.35 -13.90
N PRO A 84 18.42 8.61 -14.61
CA PRO A 84 19.56 7.94 -13.99
C PRO A 84 20.54 8.93 -13.37
N TYR A 85 20.43 10.21 -13.70
CA TYR A 85 21.27 11.28 -13.16
C TYR A 85 20.60 12.07 -12.03
N GLN A 86 19.40 11.69 -11.59
CA GLN A 86 18.67 12.26 -10.45
C GLN A 86 18.49 13.79 -10.51
N LYS A 87 18.45 14.36 -11.70
CA LYS A 87 18.26 15.80 -11.88
C LYS A 87 16.83 16.25 -11.55
N HIS A 88 15.89 15.31 -11.55
CA HIS A 88 14.51 15.56 -11.18
C HIS A 88 14.10 14.60 -10.06
N PRO A 89 13.48 15.09 -8.99
CA PRO A 89 12.95 14.23 -7.96
C PRO A 89 11.92 13.28 -8.59
N TRP A 90 11.99 12.02 -8.20
CA TRP A 90 11.04 11.01 -8.58
C TRP A 90 9.64 11.50 -8.23
N ARG A 91 8.81 11.64 -9.23
CA ARG A 91 7.42 11.93 -8.99
C ARG A 91 6.62 10.71 -9.43
N ASN A 92 6.35 9.86 -8.45
CA ASN A 92 5.41 8.79 -8.65
C ASN A 92 4.04 9.42 -8.85
N ARG A 93 3.36 9.00 -9.89
CA ARG A 93 2.03 9.50 -10.22
C ARG A 93 0.99 8.52 -9.75
N LEU A 94 -0.11 9.02 -9.23
CA LEU A 94 -1.30 8.24 -8.91
C LEU A 94 -2.28 8.39 -10.07
N LEU A 95 -2.63 7.26 -10.68
CA LEU A 95 -3.58 7.18 -11.79
C LEU A 95 -4.86 6.45 -11.35
N TYR A 96 -5.91 6.62 -12.12
CA TYR A 96 -7.22 6.07 -11.83
C TYR A 96 -7.82 5.34 -13.02
N ALA A 97 -8.48 4.22 -12.75
CA ALA A 97 -9.30 3.50 -13.70
C ALA A 97 -10.55 2.96 -13.02
N VAL A 98 -11.59 2.72 -13.78
CA VAL A 98 -12.88 2.25 -13.28
C VAL A 98 -13.45 1.16 -14.18
N SER A 99 -14.21 0.21 -13.61
CA SER A 99 -14.82 -0.88 -14.32
C SER A 99 -16.17 -1.25 -13.72
N GLU A 100 -17.11 -1.68 -14.52
CA GLU A 100 -18.39 -2.25 -14.07
C GLU A 100 -18.26 -3.76 -13.76
N ASP A 101 -17.41 -4.47 -14.50
CA ASP A 101 -17.32 -5.93 -14.51
C ASP A 101 -15.99 -6.50 -13.97
N GLY A 102 -15.00 -5.64 -13.73
CA GLY A 102 -13.64 -6.03 -13.33
C GLY A 102 -12.80 -6.62 -14.47
N MET A 103 -13.34 -6.68 -15.67
CA MET A 103 -12.70 -7.27 -16.85
C MET A 103 -12.32 -6.21 -17.89
N THR A 104 -13.07 -5.12 -17.93
CA THR A 104 -12.86 -4.00 -18.84
C THR A 104 -12.73 -2.73 -18.01
N PHE A 105 -11.54 -2.12 -18.01
CA PHE A 105 -11.29 -0.89 -17.30
C PHE A 105 -11.26 0.30 -18.24
N GLU A 106 -11.98 1.34 -17.85
CA GLU A 106 -11.93 2.65 -18.48
C GLU A 106 -10.99 3.57 -17.66
N LYS A 107 -10.28 4.43 -18.37
CA LYS A 107 -9.43 5.49 -17.80
C LYS A 107 -10.09 6.84 -18.07
N PRO A 108 -10.88 7.36 -17.13
CA PRO A 108 -11.63 8.59 -17.33
C PRO A 108 -10.68 9.77 -17.55
N LEU A 109 -11.03 10.63 -18.48
CA LEU A 109 -10.28 11.84 -18.77
C LEU A 109 -10.69 12.96 -17.80
N LEU A 110 -9.85 13.18 -16.81
CA LEU A 110 -10.06 14.11 -15.70
C LEU A 110 -9.26 15.41 -15.92
N ASP A 111 -9.73 16.49 -15.34
CA ASP A 111 -9.03 17.76 -15.32
C ASP A 111 -8.23 17.91 -14.02
N ARG A 112 -7.22 17.02 -13.83
CA ARG A 112 -6.34 17.04 -12.64
C ARG A 112 -4.89 17.28 -13.02
N VAL A 113 -4.40 16.55 -14.00
CA VAL A 113 -3.08 16.73 -14.62
C VAL A 113 -3.28 16.61 -16.12
N LEU A 114 -2.76 17.56 -16.86
CA LEU A 114 -2.84 17.58 -18.31
C LEU A 114 -1.57 17.02 -18.93
N TYR A 115 -1.71 16.36 -20.05
CA TYR A 115 -0.60 15.93 -20.89
C TYR A 115 -0.72 16.62 -22.25
N ARG A 116 0.21 17.52 -22.56
CA ARG A 116 0.19 18.34 -23.79
C ARG A 116 -1.13 19.10 -23.97
N GLY A 117 -1.68 19.62 -22.87
CA GLY A 117 -2.95 20.32 -22.85
C GLY A 117 -4.21 19.44 -22.84
N GLU A 118 -4.07 18.11 -22.96
CA GLU A 118 -5.18 17.17 -22.94
C GLU A 118 -5.42 16.59 -21.55
N ARG A 119 -6.68 16.30 -21.23
CA ARG A 119 -7.07 15.64 -19.98
C ARG A 119 -6.51 14.23 -19.86
N THR A 120 -6.18 13.82 -18.66
CA THR A 120 -5.63 12.49 -18.36
C THR A 120 -6.42 11.81 -17.25
N ASN A 121 -6.04 10.56 -16.91
CA ASN A 121 -6.51 9.88 -15.71
C ASN A 121 -5.51 9.99 -14.53
N ILE A 122 -4.58 10.93 -14.58
CA ILE A 122 -3.62 11.19 -13.50
C ILE A 122 -4.32 12.03 -12.43
N LEU A 123 -4.31 11.57 -11.19
CA LEU A 123 -4.89 12.23 -10.03
C LEU A 123 -3.89 13.13 -9.30
N ALA A 124 -2.66 12.64 -9.16
CA ALA A 124 -1.59 13.33 -8.43
C ALA A 124 -0.22 12.99 -9.01
N GLY A 125 0.76 13.87 -8.79
CA GLY A 125 2.08 13.80 -9.39
C GLY A 125 2.05 14.18 -10.87
N TYR A 126 3.14 14.73 -11.37
CA TYR A 126 3.30 15.02 -12.79
C TYR A 126 4.78 14.94 -13.19
N MET A 127 5.02 14.69 -14.44
CA MET A 127 6.35 14.58 -15.06
C MET A 127 6.64 15.78 -15.97
N PRO A 128 7.89 15.99 -16.40
CA PRO A 128 8.19 16.97 -17.42
C PRO A 128 7.34 16.77 -18.68
N GLY A 129 6.67 17.84 -19.14
CA GLY A 129 5.73 17.80 -20.26
C GLY A 129 4.28 17.51 -19.87
N GLU A 130 4.02 17.31 -18.60
CA GLU A 130 2.69 17.31 -17.99
C GLU A 130 2.48 18.60 -17.22
N GLU A 131 1.24 19.04 -17.13
CA GLU A 131 0.86 20.31 -16.51
C GLU A 131 -0.19 20.07 -15.42
N PRO A 132 0.06 20.50 -14.17
CA PRO A 132 -0.97 20.46 -13.15
C PRO A 132 -2.13 21.37 -13.51
N SER A 133 -3.36 20.89 -13.39
CA SER A 133 -4.53 21.75 -13.45
C SER A 133 -4.53 22.71 -12.25
N THR A 134 -4.89 23.95 -12.48
CA THR A 134 -5.02 24.96 -11.42
C THR A 134 -6.10 24.58 -10.39
N ALA A 135 -7.03 23.73 -10.77
CA ALA A 135 -8.06 23.19 -9.89
C ALA A 135 -7.57 22.02 -9.00
N ASN A 136 -6.33 21.57 -9.18
CA ASN A 136 -5.80 20.40 -8.44
C ASN A 136 -4.65 20.81 -7.49
N PRO A 137 -4.92 21.11 -6.20
CA PRO A 137 -3.88 21.42 -5.24
C PRO A 137 -2.96 20.24 -4.93
N TRP A 138 -3.33 19.05 -5.38
CA TRP A 138 -2.60 17.80 -5.17
C TRP A 138 -1.71 17.38 -6.34
N ALA A 139 -1.73 18.15 -7.41
CA ALA A 139 -1.02 17.78 -8.64
C ALA A 139 0.49 17.55 -8.42
N ASP A 140 1.14 18.33 -7.56
CA ASP A 140 2.58 18.21 -7.30
C ASP A 140 2.94 17.21 -6.17
N VAL A 141 1.95 16.48 -5.64
CA VAL A 141 2.16 15.45 -4.63
C VAL A 141 2.55 14.14 -5.31
N GLY A 142 3.80 13.73 -5.14
CA GLY A 142 4.25 12.40 -5.56
C GLY A 142 3.72 11.33 -4.62
N VAL A 143 2.88 10.43 -5.12
CA VAL A 143 2.28 9.34 -4.35
C VAL A 143 3.03 8.05 -4.63
N HIS A 144 3.68 7.49 -3.62
CA HIS A 144 4.33 6.18 -3.68
C HIS A 144 3.64 5.22 -2.72
N SER A 145 3.37 4.01 -3.20
CA SER A 145 2.72 2.95 -2.41
C SER A 145 1.43 3.43 -1.73
N GLY A 146 0.58 4.12 -2.49
CA GLY A 146 -0.71 4.59 -2.00
C GLY A 146 -1.63 3.43 -1.67
N ALA A 147 -2.01 3.30 -0.39
CA ALA A 147 -2.94 2.28 0.09
C ALA A 147 -4.30 2.94 0.35
N VAL A 148 -5.30 2.58 -0.46
CA VAL A 148 -6.65 3.15 -0.40
C VAL A 148 -7.60 2.21 0.32
N VAL A 149 -8.47 2.77 1.14
CA VAL A 149 -9.60 2.06 1.77
C VAL A 149 -10.88 2.87 1.61
N ILE A 150 -12.00 2.18 1.44
CA ILE A 150 -13.34 2.77 1.50
C ILE A 150 -13.88 2.58 2.92
N ASP A 151 -14.17 3.68 3.59
CA ASP A 151 -14.82 3.66 4.89
C ASP A 151 -16.32 3.37 4.68
N PRO A 152 -16.86 2.29 5.24
CA PRO A 152 -18.27 1.94 5.05
C PRO A 152 -19.23 2.83 5.84
N ASP A 153 -18.72 3.50 6.90
CA ASP A 153 -19.54 4.33 7.81
C ASP A 153 -18.75 5.58 8.23
N PRO A 154 -18.38 6.45 7.27
CA PRO A 154 -17.57 7.62 7.56
C PRO A 154 -18.34 8.65 8.40
N ALA A 155 -17.72 9.14 9.47
CA ALA A 155 -18.29 10.22 10.28
C ALA A 155 -18.49 11.51 9.46
N ASP A 156 -17.66 11.73 8.44
CA ASP A 156 -17.75 12.79 7.46
C ASP A 156 -17.77 12.18 6.05
N PRO A 157 -18.86 12.31 5.28
CA PRO A 157 -18.93 11.81 3.90
C PRO A 157 -17.80 12.31 2.98
N ALA A 158 -17.22 13.48 3.26
CA ALA A 158 -16.07 14.01 2.54
C ALA A 158 -14.79 13.16 2.75
N GLN A 159 -14.79 12.27 3.74
CA GLN A 159 -13.67 11.39 4.09
C GLN A 159 -13.98 9.92 3.85
N ARG A 160 -14.89 9.63 2.94
CA ARG A 160 -15.31 8.27 2.64
C ARG A 160 -14.17 7.40 2.09
N TYR A 161 -13.33 7.95 1.24
CA TYR A 161 -12.09 7.30 0.82
C TYR A 161 -10.94 7.85 1.63
N LYS A 162 -10.08 6.95 2.07
CA LYS A 162 -8.89 7.31 2.84
C LYS A 162 -7.67 6.64 2.23
N MET A 163 -6.55 7.31 2.24
CA MET A 163 -5.29 6.81 1.68
C MET A 163 -4.13 7.10 2.62
N LEU A 164 -3.31 6.08 2.89
CA LEU A 164 -1.94 6.26 3.38
C LEU A 164 -0.99 6.10 2.20
N PHE A 165 0.04 6.93 2.14
CA PHE A 165 1.04 6.86 1.08
C PHE A 165 2.39 7.39 1.56
N SER A 166 3.43 7.00 0.86
CA SER A 166 4.76 7.58 1.03
C SER A 166 4.92 8.74 0.04
N ARG A 167 5.18 9.92 0.57
CA ARG A 167 5.55 11.07 -0.26
C ARG A 167 7.04 11.08 -0.49
N SER A 168 7.44 11.02 -1.75
CA SER A 168 8.84 11.19 -2.14
C SER A 168 9.20 12.68 -2.13
N LEU A 169 10.19 13.05 -1.32
CA LEU A 169 10.76 14.39 -1.31
C LEU A 169 11.97 14.48 -2.23
N PRO A 170 12.34 15.70 -2.71
CA PRO A 170 13.56 15.91 -3.50
C PRO A 170 14.84 15.43 -2.81
N THR A 171 14.84 15.36 -1.48
CA THR A 171 15.94 14.89 -0.62
C THR A 171 16.06 13.37 -0.56
N LEU A 172 15.24 12.62 -1.31
CA LEU A 172 15.11 11.16 -1.22
C LEU A 172 14.52 10.67 0.12
N GLN A 173 14.10 11.55 0.98
CA GLN A 173 13.33 11.19 2.16
C GLN A 173 11.91 10.81 1.73
N GLN A 174 11.40 9.78 2.37
CA GLN A 174 9.99 9.40 2.24
C GLN A 174 9.30 9.77 3.55
N LEU A 175 8.20 10.48 3.43
CA LEU A 175 7.31 10.78 4.54
C LEU A 175 6.03 10.00 4.37
N VAL A 176 5.54 9.39 5.45
CA VAL A 176 4.20 8.81 5.45
C VAL A 176 3.20 9.94 5.65
N GLU A 177 2.27 10.04 4.73
CA GLU A 177 1.20 11.03 4.75
C GLU A 177 -0.15 10.32 4.57
N CYS A 178 -1.22 11.00 4.88
CA CYS A 178 -2.57 10.52 4.67
C CYS A 178 -3.42 11.58 3.99
N ALA A 179 -4.40 11.07 3.24
CA ALA A 179 -5.35 11.86 2.51
C ALA A 179 -6.75 11.26 2.58
N HIS A 180 -7.73 12.07 2.31
CA HIS A 180 -9.13 11.66 2.20
C HIS A 180 -9.77 12.21 0.93
N SER A 181 -10.88 11.59 0.54
CA SER A 181 -11.67 11.99 -0.62
C SER A 181 -13.13 11.58 -0.43
N ALA A 182 -14.04 12.34 -1.01
CA ALA A 182 -15.45 12.00 -1.08
C ALA A 182 -15.76 10.99 -2.21
N ASP A 183 -15.00 11.05 -3.29
CA ASP A 183 -15.27 10.32 -4.56
C ASP A 183 -14.14 9.39 -5.01
N GLY A 184 -12.96 9.48 -4.35
CA GLY A 184 -11.75 8.74 -4.72
C GLY A 184 -10.97 9.37 -5.88
N ILE A 185 -11.37 10.55 -6.34
CA ILE A 185 -10.76 11.32 -7.45
C ILE A 185 -10.14 12.60 -6.93
N GLU A 186 -10.91 13.38 -6.18
CA GLU A 186 -10.43 14.61 -5.56
C GLU A 186 -9.91 14.34 -4.16
N TRP A 187 -8.59 14.40 -3.98
CA TRP A 187 -7.93 14.10 -2.73
C TRP A 187 -7.53 15.36 -1.98
N HIS A 188 -7.63 15.30 -0.66
CA HIS A 188 -7.28 16.35 0.27
C HIS A 188 -6.36 15.78 1.36
N ALA A 189 -5.30 16.51 1.68
CA ALA A 189 -4.44 16.13 2.80
C ALA A 189 -5.19 16.29 4.14
N TYR A 190 -4.95 15.40 5.06
CA TYR A 190 -5.31 15.65 6.45
C TYR A 190 -4.47 16.79 7.02
N SER A 191 -5.03 17.58 7.93
CA SER A 191 -4.31 18.67 8.60
C SER A 191 -3.20 18.17 9.51
N ALA A 192 -3.29 16.93 10.00
CA ALA A 192 -2.31 16.26 10.84
C ALA A 192 -1.66 15.10 10.09
N LYS A 193 -0.38 14.85 10.41
CA LYS A 193 0.32 13.67 9.92
C LYS A 193 -0.08 12.43 10.71
N PRO A 194 -0.09 11.25 10.08
CA PRO A 194 -0.32 10.01 10.82
C PRO A 194 0.84 9.73 11.77
N THR A 195 0.51 9.19 12.94
CA THR A 195 1.50 8.74 13.94
C THR A 195 1.40 7.23 14.10
N PHE A 196 2.51 6.55 14.33
CA PHE A 196 2.59 5.08 14.42
C PHE A 196 3.21 4.66 15.76
N GLY A 197 2.53 4.98 16.86
CA GLY A 197 3.07 4.75 18.19
C GLY A 197 4.39 5.52 18.40
N SER A 198 5.42 4.82 18.85
CA SER A 198 6.77 5.40 19.03
C SER A 198 7.65 5.33 17.75
N ASN A 199 7.10 4.86 16.62
CA ASN A 199 7.87 4.66 15.41
C ASN A 199 7.66 5.80 14.40
N ASP A 200 8.73 6.53 14.08
CA ASP A 200 8.79 7.47 12.95
C ASP A 200 9.09 6.75 11.63
N SER A 201 8.65 5.52 11.48
CA SER A 201 9.17 4.65 10.45
C SER A 201 8.48 4.81 9.11
N LEU A 202 9.30 4.78 8.10
CA LEU A 202 8.94 4.84 6.69
C LEU A 202 8.33 3.52 6.25
N ASN A 203 7.14 3.59 5.70
CA ASN A 203 6.45 2.47 5.07
C ASN A 203 6.50 2.69 3.57
N ASP A 204 7.18 1.84 2.83
CA ASP A 204 7.23 1.94 1.37
C ASP A 204 6.27 0.96 0.68
N VAL A 205 5.68 0.04 1.42
CA VAL A 205 4.68 -0.92 0.93
C VAL A 205 3.59 -1.05 1.98
N SER A 206 2.37 -0.73 1.61
CA SER A 206 1.22 -0.74 2.51
C SER A 206 -0.01 -1.34 1.86
N THR A 207 -0.78 -2.06 2.64
CA THR A 207 -2.15 -2.46 2.33
C THR A 207 -3.02 -2.12 3.52
N ILE A 208 -4.18 -1.52 3.26
CA ILE A 208 -5.12 -1.14 4.31
C ILE A 208 -6.46 -1.83 4.08
N THR A 209 -7.06 -2.26 5.16
CA THR A 209 -8.43 -2.75 5.18
C THR A 209 -9.18 -2.16 6.37
N TYR A 210 -10.50 -2.12 6.28
CA TYR A 210 -11.36 -1.80 7.42
C TYR A 210 -11.99 -3.08 7.94
N ASP A 211 -11.87 -3.30 9.25
CA ASP A 211 -12.51 -4.42 9.93
C ASP A 211 -13.86 -3.98 10.51
N PRO A 212 -14.99 -4.45 9.96
CA PRO A 212 -16.31 -4.03 10.39
C PRO A 212 -16.68 -4.57 11.78
N VAL A 213 -15.99 -5.60 12.28
CA VAL A 213 -16.24 -6.19 13.61
C VAL A 213 -15.61 -5.34 14.70
N THR A 214 -14.32 -5.03 14.55
CA THR A 214 -13.59 -4.19 15.50
C THR A 214 -13.74 -2.71 15.24
N LYS A 215 -14.27 -2.33 14.08
CA LYS A 215 -14.37 -0.94 13.58
C LYS A 215 -13.03 -0.22 13.53
N LEU A 216 -11.99 -0.96 13.17
CA LEU A 216 -10.64 -0.43 13.06
C LEU A 216 -10.14 -0.52 11.63
N TYR A 217 -9.39 0.48 11.21
CA TYR A 217 -8.51 0.36 10.06
C TYR A 217 -7.32 -0.51 10.45
N GLN A 218 -6.95 -1.44 9.58
CA GLN A 218 -5.79 -2.31 9.77
C GLN A 218 -4.83 -2.07 8.61
N GLN A 219 -3.63 -1.68 8.93
CA GLN A 219 -2.54 -1.54 7.97
C GLN A 219 -1.59 -2.72 8.11
N TYR A 220 -1.29 -3.33 6.97
CA TYR A 220 -0.20 -4.29 6.82
C TYR A 220 0.90 -3.63 6.01
N THR A 221 2.09 -3.58 6.58
CA THR A 221 3.19 -2.84 5.99
C THR A 221 4.50 -3.59 6.10
N ARG A 222 5.38 -3.32 5.16
CA ARG A 222 6.76 -3.75 5.24
C ARG A 222 7.52 -2.75 6.11
N HIS A 223 8.25 -3.25 7.07
CA HIS A 223 9.18 -2.44 7.82
C HIS A 223 10.57 -3.05 7.74
N VAL A 224 11.55 -2.19 7.49
CA VAL A 224 12.96 -2.56 7.49
C VAL A 224 13.50 -2.34 8.90
N LYS A 225 12.96 -3.04 9.91
CA LYS A 225 13.68 -3.19 11.18
C LYS A 225 14.68 -4.30 11.01
N MET A 226 15.94 -3.95 11.01
CA MET A 226 16.99 -4.94 11.10
C MET A 226 16.99 -5.52 12.50
N THR A 227 16.90 -6.84 12.59
CA THR A 227 17.24 -7.54 13.82
C THR A 227 18.47 -8.37 13.53
N VAL A 228 19.48 -8.13 14.29
CA VAL A 228 20.62 -9.02 14.42
C VAL A 228 20.32 -9.93 15.58
N ALA A 229 20.56 -11.24 15.46
CA ALA A 229 20.40 -12.16 16.58
C ALA A 229 21.16 -11.63 17.80
N GLY A 230 20.46 -11.46 18.93
CA GLY A 230 21.04 -10.98 20.16
C GLY A 230 21.29 -9.46 20.27
N VAL A 231 20.97 -8.67 19.24
CA VAL A 231 21.08 -7.21 19.32
C VAL A 231 19.69 -6.57 19.32
N PRO A 232 19.32 -5.80 20.34
CA PRO A 232 18.05 -5.06 20.33
C PRO A 232 17.94 -4.15 19.13
N ALA A 233 16.77 -4.14 18.49
CA ALA A 233 16.48 -3.31 17.31
C ALA A 233 16.78 -1.82 17.54
N SER A 234 16.65 -1.33 18.79
CA SER A 234 16.99 0.04 19.19
C SER A 234 18.48 0.40 19.10
N ARG A 235 19.37 -0.60 18.93
CA ARG A 235 20.81 -0.37 18.76
C ARG A 235 21.29 -0.51 17.33
N ILE A 236 20.39 -0.82 16.41
CA ILE A 236 20.72 -0.95 14.99
C ILE A 236 20.32 0.37 14.34
N GLU A 237 21.29 1.28 14.21
CA GLU A 237 21.09 2.49 13.42
C GLU A 237 20.93 2.09 11.96
N THR A 238 19.71 2.19 11.46
CA THR A 238 19.49 2.19 10.01
C THR A 238 19.90 3.56 9.50
N PRO A 239 20.85 3.67 8.57
CA PRO A 239 21.12 4.93 7.91
C PRO A 239 19.83 5.39 7.23
N MET A 240 19.14 6.33 7.84
CA MET A 240 17.95 6.95 7.26
C MET A 240 18.35 7.64 5.97
N GLY A 241 17.70 7.32 4.87
CA GLY A 241 17.76 8.07 3.62
C GLY A 241 18.73 7.59 2.55
N GLY A 242 19.37 6.45 2.70
CA GLY A 242 20.21 5.89 1.64
C GLY A 242 19.50 4.79 0.86
N ARG A 243 19.46 4.90 -0.46
CA ARG A 243 19.14 3.78 -1.38
C ARG A 243 20.31 2.81 -1.51
N GLY A 244 21.02 2.55 -0.43
CA GLY A 244 22.00 1.49 -0.43
C GLY A 244 21.32 0.20 0.00
N THR A 245 21.64 -0.90 -0.65
CA THR A 245 21.41 -2.20 -0.05
C THR A 245 22.22 -2.24 1.24
N PHE A 246 21.77 -3.00 2.22
CA PHE A 246 22.52 -3.19 3.46
C PHE A 246 23.98 -3.59 3.23
N ARG A 247 24.27 -4.33 2.16
CA ARG A 247 25.62 -4.67 1.71
C ARG A 247 26.48 -3.46 1.40
N THR A 248 25.88 -2.35 0.96
CA THR A 248 26.61 -1.10 0.67
C THR A 248 27.08 -0.42 1.95
N TYR A 249 26.28 -0.49 3.03
CA TYR A 249 26.62 0.15 4.31
C TYR A 249 27.48 -0.71 5.23
N PHE A 250 27.34 -2.04 5.13
CA PHE A 250 28.07 -2.98 5.97
C PHE A 250 28.68 -4.13 5.16
N PRO A 251 29.61 -3.83 4.23
CA PRO A 251 30.16 -4.81 3.33
C PRO A 251 30.93 -5.94 4.04
N HIS A 252 31.34 -5.73 5.29
CA HIS A 252 32.09 -6.69 6.09
C HIS A 252 31.20 -7.45 7.11
N ARG A 253 29.91 -7.22 7.10
CA ARG A 253 28.98 -7.82 8.06
C ARG A 253 27.78 -8.45 7.32
N PRO A 254 28.03 -9.56 6.59
CA PRO A 254 26.96 -10.28 5.86
C PRO A 254 25.89 -10.87 6.81
N ASP A 255 26.22 -11.07 8.09
CA ASP A 255 25.31 -11.46 9.15
C ASP A 255 24.25 -10.41 9.49
N LEU A 256 24.51 -9.14 9.17
CA LEU A 256 23.57 -8.05 9.36
C LEU A 256 22.68 -7.84 8.12
N MET A 257 22.21 -8.89 7.50
CA MET A 257 21.41 -8.77 6.29
C MET A 257 20.01 -8.25 6.59
N ASN A 258 19.56 -7.40 5.68
CA ASN A 258 18.25 -6.77 5.77
C ASN A 258 17.15 -7.81 5.48
N LYS A 259 16.41 -8.19 6.51
CA LYS A 259 15.26 -9.08 6.37
C LYS A 259 13.98 -8.27 6.32
N ARG A 260 13.24 -8.36 5.21
CA ARG A 260 11.93 -7.76 5.09
C ARG A 260 10.94 -8.52 5.98
N ARG A 261 10.11 -7.77 6.70
CA ARG A 261 9.11 -8.31 7.62
C ARG A 261 7.79 -7.63 7.39
N VAL A 262 6.72 -8.35 7.65
CA VAL A 262 5.38 -7.79 7.63
C VAL A 262 4.96 -7.44 9.04
N PHE A 263 4.50 -6.21 9.19
CA PHE A 263 3.97 -5.67 10.44
C PHE A 263 2.50 -5.31 10.25
N ARG A 264 1.78 -5.33 11.36
CA ARG A 264 0.42 -4.83 11.45
C ARG A 264 0.37 -3.67 12.43
N THR A 265 -0.43 -2.67 12.11
CA THR A 265 -0.87 -1.60 13.01
C THR A 265 -2.35 -1.33 12.78
N THR A 266 -3.03 -0.74 13.74
CA THR A 266 -4.46 -0.44 13.68
C THR A 266 -4.74 0.99 14.09
N SER A 267 -5.82 1.56 13.58
CA SER A 267 -6.28 2.90 13.93
C SER A 267 -7.81 2.97 13.94
N ALA A 268 -8.36 3.76 14.86
CA ALA A 268 -9.79 4.06 14.88
C ALA A 268 -10.15 5.31 14.07
N ASP A 269 -9.20 6.22 13.86
CA ASP A 269 -9.41 7.54 13.27
C ASP A 269 -8.58 7.83 12.01
N PHE A 270 -7.79 6.84 11.56
CA PHE A 270 -6.88 6.93 10.43
C PHE A 270 -5.65 7.86 10.64
N LEU A 271 -5.54 8.52 11.77
CA LEU A 271 -4.45 9.42 12.11
C LEU A 271 -3.55 8.84 13.21
N ASN A 272 -4.16 8.27 14.24
CA ASN A 272 -3.45 7.71 15.39
C ASN A 272 -3.41 6.18 15.25
N TRP A 273 -2.24 5.68 14.85
CA TRP A 273 -1.99 4.26 14.65
C TRP A 273 -1.25 3.67 15.86
N THR A 274 -1.55 2.44 16.19
CA THR A 274 -0.85 1.70 17.25
C THR A 274 0.59 1.42 16.88
N GLU A 275 1.38 0.92 17.85
CA GLU A 275 2.70 0.38 17.59
C GLU A 275 2.68 -0.70 16.50
N LEU A 276 3.73 -0.77 15.71
CA LEU A 276 3.93 -1.79 14.70
C LEU A 276 4.22 -3.15 15.34
N VAL A 277 3.34 -4.11 15.15
CA VAL A 277 3.49 -5.48 15.65
C VAL A 277 3.92 -6.40 14.50
N PRO A 278 5.04 -7.13 14.63
CA PRO A 278 5.46 -8.07 13.60
C PRO A 278 4.47 -9.24 13.53
N ILE A 279 4.00 -9.58 12.34
CA ILE A 279 3.07 -10.69 12.09
C ILE A 279 3.67 -11.78 11.20
N ALA A 280 4.64 -11.44 10.36
CA ALA A 280 5.41 -12.40 9.58
C ALA A 280 6.88 -11.98 9.59
N THR A 281 7.70 -12.84 10.15
CA THR A 281 9.13 -12.62 10.32
C THR A 281 9.87 -13.83 9.78
N PRO A 282 10.73 -13.68 8.76
CA PRO A 282 11.60 -14.77 8.34
C PRO A 282 12.55 -15.13 9.49
N ASP A 283 12.77 -16.40 9.70
CA ASP A 283 13.78 -16.90 10.64
C ASP A 283 15.20 -16.79 10.03
N ASP A 284 16.20 -17.20 10.81
CA ASP A 284 17.60 -17.11 10.39
C ASP A 284 17.99 -18.13 9.31
N THR A 285 17.13 -19.12 9.04
CA THR A 285 17.32 -20.13 8.00
C THR A 285 16.69 -19.74 6.67
N MET A 286 15.78 -18.76 6.66
CA MET A 286 15.14 -18.26 5.46
C MET A 286 16.08 -17.33 4.71
N ASP A 287 16.02 -17.40 3.38
CA ASP A 287 16.77 -16.50 2.52
C ASP A 287 16.44 -15.03 2.81
N ASN A 288 17.47 -14.20 2.75
CA ASN A 288 17.27 -12.76 2.79
C ASN A 288 16.76 -12.33 1.42
N LEU A 289 15.46 -12.18 1.31
CA LEU A 289 14.86 -11.63 0.10
C LEU A 289 15.09 -10.12 0.07
N ASP A 290 15.73 -9.67 -0.98
CA ASP A 290 15.84 -8.25 -1.31
C ASP A 290 14.51 -7.72 -1.85
#